data_380117089aa142cca58ed94ae3667400
#
_entry.id   380117089aa142cca58ed94ae3667400
#
_cell.length_a   1.000
_cell.length_b   1.000
_cell.length_c   1.000
_cell.angle_alpha   90.00
_cell.angle_beta   90.00
_cell.angle_gamma   90.00
#
_symmetry.space_group_name_H-M   'P 1'
#
loop_
_entity.id
_entity.type
_entity.pdbx_description
1 polymer ?
#
loop_
_entity_poly.entity_id
_entity_poly.type
_entity_poly.pdbx_seq_one_letter_code
_entity_poly.pdbx_strand_id
1 'polypeptide(L)'
;MTDQEIEPIAVVRQLLAEAKASIQSAEQILDDAAGTPGKRINIAAQARKAGSVSVDGDSRIIEGLFDGQHMVGPDGKQYSVPANYASKSKLVEGDKLKLTITPDGAFIYKQIGPIDRIRVVGKLVRDEQTDEYQVVAAGITYRVLLASITYFKGDTGDDVVILLPKDQQARFAAVENIIKHIPGQEAADAVTTDVPREVLPPVGGDVETPETQDKIDDL
;
A
#
# COMPACT_ATOMS: atom_id res chain seq x y z
N MET A 1 38.13 -0.81 -40.36
CA MET A 1 36.87 -0.12 -40.03
C MET A 1 35.93 -1.23 -39.62
N THR A 2 35.83 -1.49 -38.33
CA THR A 2 34.97 -2.50 -37.76
C THR A 2 33.64 -1.87 -37.39
N ASP A 3 32.59 -2.23 -38.14
CA ASP A 3 31.22 -1.90 -37.80
C ASP A 3 30.93 -2.51 -36.42
N GLN A 4 30.72 -1.65 -35.41
CA GLN A 4 30.13 -2.07 -34.15
C GLN A 4 28.67 -2.43 -34.45
N GLU A 5 28.38 -3.71 -34.52
CA GLU A 5 27.00 -4.20 -34.40
C GLU A 5 26.50 -3.76 -33.03
N ILE A 6 25.73 -2.65 -33.01
CA ILE A 6 24.97 -2.24 -31.84
C ILE A 6 23.96 -3.36 -31.61
N GLU A 7 24.16 -4.18 -30.57
CA GLU A 7 23.28 -5.28 -30.27
C GLU A 7 21.82 -4.78 -30.14
N PRO A 8 20.90 -5.33 -30.92
CA PRO A 8 19.48 -4.87 -30.91
C PRO A 8 18.88 -4.84 -29.50
N ILE A 9 19.37 -5.70 -28.61
CA ILE A 9 18.95 -5.78 -27.22
C ILE A 9 19.37 -4.53 -26.42
N ALA A 10 20.54 -3.95 -26.69
CA ALA A 10 21.01 -2.73 -26.03
C ALA A 10 20.13 -1.54 -26.40
N VAL A 11 19.78 -1.43 -27.70
CA VAL A 11 18.86 -0.38 -28.19
C VAL A 11 17.47 -0.53 -27.57
N VAL A 12 16.93 -1.73 -27.51
CA VAL A 12 15.62 -1.98 -26.87
C VAL A 12 15.65 -1.62 -25.37
N ARG A 13 16.73 -1.97 -24.67
CA ARG A 13 16.88 -1.59 -23.25
C ARG A 13 16.93 -0.08 -23.06
N GLN A 14 17.63 0.64 -23.95
CA GLN A 14 17.69 2.10 -23.91
C GLN A 14 16.31 2.71 -24.17
N LEU A 15 15.59 2.27 -25.20
CA LEU A 15 14.25 2.74 -25.51
C LEU A 15 13.25 2.48 -24.36
N LEU A 16 13.35 1.33 -23.71
CA LEU A 16 12.55 1.01 -22.54
C LEU A 16 12.89 1.92 -21.35
N ALA A 17 14.16 2.26 -21.15
CA ALA A 17 14.58 3.18 -20.10
C ALA A 17 14.05 4.60 -20.35
N GLU A 18 14.14 5.08 -21.61
CA GLU A 18 13.61 6.38 -22.03
C GLU A 18 12.08 6.45 -21.91
N ALA A 19 11.38 5.41 -22.35
CA ALA A 19 9.92 5.31 -22.21
C ALA A 19 9.50 5.36 -20.74
N LYS A 20 10.20 4.61 -19.87
CA LYS A 20 9.95 4.62 -18.43
C LYS A 20 10.19 6.01 -17.82
N ALA A 21 11.25 6.71 -18.20
CA ALA A 21 11.53 8.07 -17.74
C ALA A 21 10.44 9.05 -18.19
N SER A 22 9.97 8.92 -19.44
CA SER A 22 8.90 9.77 -19.99
C SER A 22 7.57 9.54 -19.27
N ILE A 23 7.22 8.29 -18.98
CA ILE A 23 6.01 7.94 -18.19
C ILE A 23 6.13 8.54 -16.79
N GLN A 24 7.27 8.39 -16.12
CA GLN A 24 7.47 8.97 -14.79
C GLN A 24 7.36 10.50 -14.77
N SER A 25 7.88 11.16 -15.82
CA SER A 25 7.74 12.63 -15.95
C SER A 25 6.30 13.06 -16.18
N ALA A 26 5.54 12.32 -17.00
CA ALA A 26 4.13 12.59 -17.25
C ALA A 26 3.30 12.37 -15.97
N GLU A 27 3.57 11.31 -15.23
CA GLU A 27 2.96 11.08 -13.91
C GLU A 27 3.24 12.22 -12.94
N GLN A 28 4.48 12.72 -12.91
CA GLN A 28 4.85 13.83 -12.03
C GLN A 28 4.13 15.13 -12.40
N ILE A 29 3.98 15.43 -13.69
CA ILE A 29 3.23 16.60 -14.15
C ILE A 29 1.75 16.49 -13.79
N LEU A 30 1.15 15.32 -13.96
CA LEU A 30 -0.24 15.06 -13.55
C LEU A 30 -0.42 15.22 -12.04
N ASP A 31 0.55 14.77 -11.27
CA ASP A 31 0.56 14.86 -9.81
C ASP A 31 0.69 16.31 -9.33
N ASP A 32 1.54 17.10 -9.97
CA ASP A 32 1.70 18.55 -9.70
C ASP A 32 0.44 19.33 -10.11
N ALA A 33 -0.20 18.95 -11.22
CA ALA A 33 -1.45 19.56 -11.69
C ALA A 33 -2.66 19.24 -10.79
N ALA A 34 -2.66 18.08 -10.15
CA ALA A 34 -3.71 17.65 -9.23
C ALA A 34 -3.70 18.40 -7.89
N GLY A 35 -2.70 19.28 -7.67
CA GLY A 35 -2.68 20.20 -6.51
C GLY A 35 -2.56 19.53 -5.15
N THR A 36 -2.06 18.32 -5.09
CA THR A 36 -1.98 17.56 -3.84
C THR A 36 -0.81 18.07 -2.98
N PRO A 37 -1.06 18.70 -1.82
CA PRO A 37 0.03 19.22 -0.98
C PRO A 37 0.78 18.08 -0.29
N GLY A 38 2.11 18.04 -0.46
CA GLY A 38 3.00 17.10 0.22
C GLY A 38 4.07 16.50 -0.71
N LYS A 39 5.16 16.07 -0.13
CA LYS A 39 6.27 15.48 -0.88
C LYS A 39 6.00 13.99 -1.12
N ARG A 40 5.81 13.58 -2.37
CA ARG A 40 5.77 12.15 -2.69
C ARG A 40 7.11 11.51 -2.40
N ILE A 41 7.04 10.37 -1.77
CA ILE A 41 8.22 9.56 -1.52
C ILE A 41 8.41 8.61 -2.69
N ASN A 42 9.61 8.62 -3.25
CA ASN A 42 10.02 7.57 -4.16
C ASN A 42 10.31 6.29 -3.34
N ILE A 43 9.28 5.44 -3.20
CA ILE A 43 9.36 4.19 -2.43
C ILE A 43 10.53 3.32 -2.90
N ALA A 44 10.79 3.25 -4.21
CA ALA A 44 11.90 2.47 -4.76
C ALA A 44 13.27 3.02 -4.33
N ALA A 45 13.44 4.35 -4.29
CA ALA A 45 14.68 4.97 -3.82
C ALA A 45 14.87 4.78 -2.31
N GLN A 46 13.79 4.85 -1.54
CA GLN A 46 13.83 4.59 -0.10
C GLN A 46 14.06 3.10 0.21
N ALA A 47 13.42 2.18 -0.52
CA ALA A 47 13.61 0.74 -0.36
C ALA A 47 15.08 0.33 -0.60
N ARG A 48 15.78 1.00 -1.53
CA ARG A 48 17.23 0.80 -1.75
C ARG A 48 18.07 1.18 -0.54
N LYS A 49 17.63 2.17 0.24
CA LYS A 49 18.36 2.66 1.43
C LYS A 49 17.99 1.90 2.69
N ALA A 50 16.70 1.57 2.85
CA ALA A 50 16.15 0.99 4.08
C ALA A 50 15.97 -0.53 4.01
N GLY A 51 16.01 -1.12 2.80
CA GLY A 51 15.86 -2.54 2.59
C GLY A 51 17.17 -3.32 2.76
N SER A 52 17.06 -4.61 3.00
CA SER A 52 18.18 -5.55 3.09
C SER A 52 17.83 -6.89 2.48
N VAL A 53 18.85 -7.66 2.11
CA VAL A 53 18.71 -9.06 1.70
C VAL A 53 19.67 -9.88 2.54
N SER A 54 19.17 -10.91 3.19
CA SER A 54 19.95 -11.85 4.00
C SER A 54 19.46 -13.27 3.77
N VAL A 55 20.23 -14.24 4.26
CA VAL A 55 19.89 -15.67 4.23
C VAL A 55 19.91 -16.16 5.67
N ASP A 56 18.90 -16.91 6.06
CA ASP A 56 18.77 -17.53 7.38
C ASP A 56 18.47 -19.02 7.18
N GLY A 57 19.49 -19.86 7.40
CA GLY A 57 19.45 -21.26 6.97
C GLY A 57 19.23 -21.35 5.46
N ASP A 58 18.22 -22.13 5.05
CA ASP A 58 17.83 -22.30 3.64
C ASP A 58 16.79 -21.25 3.18
N SER A 59 16.38 -20.32 4.06
CA SER A 59 15.39 -19.31 3.75
C SER A 59 16.05 -18.00 3.31
N ARG A 60 15.47 -17.34 2.32
CA ARG A 60 15.88 -16.00 1.88
C ARG A 60 15.01 -14.94 2.54
N ILE A 61 15.63 -14.00 3.20
CA ILE A 61 14.95 -12.87 3.85
C ILE A 61 15.19 -11.60 3.04
N ILE A 62 14.12 -10.89 2.74
CA ILE A 62 14.15 -9.61 2.04
C ILE A 62 13.37 -8.60 2.87
N GLU A 63 13.99 -7.48 3.19
CA GLU A 63 13.32 -6.35 3.78
C GLU A 63 13.09 -5.28 2.72
N GLY A 64 11.90 -4.67 2.72
CA GLY A 64 11.51 -3.69 1.74
C GLY A 64 10.41 -2.77 2.26
N LEU A 65 9.89 -1.90 1.41
CA LEU A 65 8.84 -0.96 1.73
C LEU A 65 7.56 -1.28 0.97
N PHE A 66 6.43 -1.07 1.61
CA PHE A 66 5.11 -1.25 0.99
C PHE A 66 4.75 -0.03 0.14
N ASP A 67 4.27 -0.25 -1.10
CA ASP A 67 3.88 0.81 -2.05
C ASP A 67 2.36 1.00 -2.19
N GLY A 68 1.59 0.29 -1.37
CA GLY A 68 0.12 0.25 -1.42
C GLY A 68 -0.44 -1.08 -1.95
N GLN A 69 0.34 -1.83 -2.73
CA GLN A 69 -0.03 -3.14 -3.28
C GLN A 69 1.09 -4.18 -3.19
N HIS A 70 2.35 -3.74 -3.31
CA HIS A 70 3.52 -4.61 -3.34
C HIS A 70 4.52 -4.20 -2.25
N MET A 71 5.40 -5.10 -1.92
CA MET A 71 6.64 -4.78 -1.22
C MET A 71 7.75 -4.55 -2.25
N VAL A 72 8.38 -3.39 -2.21
CA VAL A 72 9.53 -3.04 -3.04
C VAL A 72 10.80 -3.36 -2.28
N GLY A 73 11.58 -4.27 -2.82
CA GLY A 73 12.88 -4.67 -2.26
C GLY A 73 14.00 -3.67 -2.53
N PRO A 74 15.19 -3.87 -1.91
CA PRO A 74 16.35 -3.01 -2.12
C PRO A 74 16.93 -3.07 -3.54
N ASP A 75 16.64 -4.15 -4.27
CA ASP A 75 16.99 -4.34 -5.68
C ASP A 75 15.96 -3.70 -6.65
N GLY A 76 14.91 -3.09 -6.11
CA GLY A 76 13.80 -2.50 -6.86
C GLY A 76 12.79 -3.54 -7.37
N LYS A 77 12.93 -4.82 -7.02
CA LYS A 77 11.93 -5.83 -7.34
C LYS A 77 10.68 -5.64 -6.51
N GLN A 78 9.55 -5.91 -7.13
CA GLN A 78 8.24 -5.90 -6.49
C GLN A 78 7.83 -7.32 -6.13
N TYR A 79 7.38 -7.49 -4.88
CA TYR A 79 6.85 -8.74 -4.35
C TYR A 79 5.39 -8.54 -4.00
N SER A 80 4.51 -9.36 -4.57
CA SER A 80 3.06 -9.23 -4.38
C SER A 80 2.68 -9.51 -2.93
N VAL A 81 2.12 -8.51 -2.25
CA VAL A 81 1.62 -8.67 -0.88
C VAL A 81 0.17 -9.14 -0.94
N PRO A 82 -0.19 -10.25 -0.24
CA PRO A 82 -1.57 -10.71 -0.22
C PRO A 82 -2.49 -9.61 0.31
N ALA A 83 -3.57 -9.30 -0.46
CA ALA A 83 -4.48 -8.22 -0.14
C ALA A 83 -5.16 -8.40 1.24
N ASN A 84 -5.45 -9.64 1.62
CA ASN A 84 -5.99 -9.95 2.94
C ASN A 84 -5.00 -9.64 4.07
N TYR A 85 -3.71 -9.91 3.86
CA TYR A 85 -2.67 -9.56 4.84
C TYR A 85 -2.54 -8.03 4.95
N ALA A 86 -2.42 -7.33 3.82
CA ALA A 86 -2.30 -5.88 3.79
C ALA A 86 -3.50 -5.19 4.45
N SER A 87 -4.72 -5.67 4.19
CA SER A 87 -5.96 -5.17 4.78
C SER A 87 -6.02 -5.39 6.30
N LYS A 88 -5.77 -6.62 6.76
CA LYS A 88 -5.82 -6.97 8.20
C LYS A 88 -4.74 -6.24 9.00
N SER A 89 -3.53 -6.13 8.44
CA SER A 89 -2.41 -5.40 9.06
C SER A 89 -2.51 -3.89 8.89
N LYS A 90 -3.54 -3.41 8.15
CA LYS A 90 -3.74 -1.98 7.85
C LYS A 90 -2.46 -1.32 7.34
N LEU A 91 -1.81 -1.96 6.36
CA LEU A 91 -0.55 -1.48 5.81
C LEU A 91 -0.77 -0.16 5.07
N VAL A 92 0.11 0.82 5.32
CA VAL A 92 0.18 2.10 4.62
C VAL A 92 1.44 2.19 3.78
N GLU A 93 1.40 2.99 2.71
CA GLU A 93 2.59 3.25 1.89
C GLU A 93 3.76 3.74 2.74
N GLY A 94 4.92 3.09 2.60
CA GLY A 94 6.13 3.37 3.39
C GLY A 94 6.35 2.42 4.57
N ASP A 95 5.38 1.61 4.95
CA ASP A 95 5.57 0.58 5.98
C ASP A 95 6.70 -0.38 5.60
N LYS A 96 7.59 -0.67 6.55
CA LYS A 96 8.67 -1.63 6.33
C LYS A 96 8.18 -3.06 6.56
N LEU A 97 8.38 -3.91 5.56
CA LEU A 97 8.00 -5.32 5.58
C LEU A 97 9.25 -6.21 5.51
N LYS A 98 9.16 -7.36 6.15
CA LYS A 98 10.06 -8.49 5.98
C LYS A 98 9.33 -9.59 5.22
N LEU A 99 9.91 -10.02 4.10
CA LEU A 99 9.50 -11.20 3.35
C LEU A 99 10.51 -12.32 3.62
N THR A 100 10.02 -13.44 4.11
CA THR A 100 10.77 -14.67 4.18
C THR A 100 10.31 -15.59 3.06
N ILE A 101 11.24 -15.99 2.20
CA ILE A 101 11.01 -16.99 1.15
C ILE A 101 11.60 -18.30 1.68
N THR A 102 10.73 -19.24 1.95
CA THR A 102 11.09 -20.55 2.51
C THR A 102 11.66 -21.48 1.42
N PRO A 103 12.34 -22.57 1.76
CA PRO A 103 12.93 -23.51 0.78
C PRO A 103 11.91 -24.14 -0.16
N ASP A 104 10.66 -24.30 0.30
CA ASP A 104 9.53 -24.79 -0.48
C ASP A 104 8.88 -23.70 -1.36
N GLY A 105 9.42 -22.47 -1.32
CA GLY A 105 8.97 -21.35 -2.15
C GLY A 105 7.79 -20.55 -1.58
N ALA A 106 7.37 -20.80 -0.34
CA ALA A 106 6.32 -20.03 0.29
C ALA A 106 6.80 -18.62 0.68
N PHE A 107 5.89 -17.64 0.58
CA PHE A 107 6.13 -16.23 0.92
C PHE A 107 5.45 -15.90 2.24
N ILE A 108 6.24 -15.57 3.25
CA ILE A 108 5.77 -15.18 4.57
C ILE A 108 6.10 -13.71 4.81
N TYR A 109 5.07 -12.89 5.00
CA TYR A 109 5.21 -11.46 5.25
C TYR A 109 5.07 -11.11 6.73
N LYS A 110 5.92 -10.23 7.21
CA LYS A 110 5.81 -9.62 8.54
C LYS A 110 6.05 -8.12 8.43
N GLN A 111 5.18 -7.30 9.02
CA GLN A 111 5.42 -5.87 9.20
C GLN A 111 6.45 -5.70 10.32
N ILE A 112 7.55 -4.99 10.05
CA ILE A 112 8.67 -4.81 10.99
C ILE A 112 8.93 -3.35 11.33
N GLY A 113 8.36 -2.41 10.58
CA GLY A 113 8.55 -0.98 10.80
C GLY A 113 7.34 -0.20 10.31
N PRO A 114 6.26 -0.10 11.11
CA PRO A 114 5.15 0.77 10.78
C PRO A 114 5.61 2.23 10.86
N ILE A 115 5.14 3.05 9.90
CA ILE A 115 5.38 4.50 9.91
C ILE A 115 4.29 5.23 10.68
N ASP A 116 4.55 6.49 11.05
CA ASP A 116 3.54 7.37 11.67
C ASP A 116 2.37 7.60 10.73
N ARG A 117 1.16 7.56 11.29
CA ARG A 117 -0.10 7.61 10.54
C ARG A 117 -1.02 8.69 11.07
N ILE A 118 -1.87 9.19 10.18
CA ILE A 118 -3.03 10.03 10.53
C ILE A 118 -4.31 9.31 10.13
N ARG A 119 -5.38 9.58 10.88
CA ARG A 119 -6.74 9.18 10.56
C ARG A 119 -7.43 10.30 9.79
N VAL A 120 -8.12 9.92 8.73
CA VAL A 120 -8.94 10.85 7.96
C VAL A 120 -10.27 10.15 7.67
N VAL A 121 -11.36 10.89 7.71
CA VAL A 121 -12.68 10.40 7.31
C VAL A 121 -12.96 10.87 5.89
N GLY A 122 -13.44 9.98 5.05
CA GLY A 122 -13.82 10.26 3.67
C GLY A 122 -15.06 9.47 3.25
N LYS A 123 -15.54 9.72 2.06
CA LYS A 123 -16.67 9.01 1.44
C LYS A 123 -16.19 7.91 0.53
N LEU A 124 -16.79 6.74 0.65
CA LEU A 124 -16.55 5.61 -0.25
C LEU A 124 -17.24 5.89 -1.59
N VAL A 125 -16.47 5.85 -2.65
CA VAL A 125 -16.95 5.99 -4.02
C VAL A 125 -16.48 4.80 -4.86
N ARG A 126 -17.16 4.54 -5.97
CA ARG A 126 -16.74 3.55 -6.97
C ARG A 126 -16.43 4.29 -8.25
N ASP A 127 -15.26 4.05 -8.80
CA ASP A 127 -14.85 4.61 -10.08
C ASP A 127 -15.63 3.92 -11.19
N GLU A 128 -16.37 4.68 -12.01
CA GLU A 128 -17.23 4.14 -13.06
C GLU A 128 -16.46 3.52 -14.23
N GLN A 129 -15.18 3.89 -14.43
CA GLN A 129 -14.36 3.42 -15.53
C GLN A 129 -13.58 2.17 -15.16
N THR A 130 -13.01 2.14 -13.95
CA THR A 130 -12.14 1.06 -13.48
C THR A 130 -12.86 0.06 -12.58
N ASP A 131 -14.06 0.41 -12.14
CA ASP A 131 -14.85 -0.37 -11.19
C ASP A 131 -14.15 -0.56 -9.81
N GLU A 132 -13.11 0.23 -9.55
CA GLU A 132 -12.35 0.20 -8.29
C GLU A 132 -13.00 1.06 -7.22
N TYR A 133 -12.90 0.60 -5.98
CA TYR A 133 -13.30 1.42 -4.82
C TYR A 133 -12.21 2.43 -4.47
N GLN A 134 -12.66 3.63 -4.16
CA GLN A 134 -11.82 4.76 -3.78
C GLN A 134 -12.48 5.50 -2.61
N VAL A 135 -11.68 6.24 -1.85
CA VAL A 135 -12.18 7.10 -0.77
C VAL A 135 -11.81 8.54 -1.09
N VAL A 136 -12.82 9.40 -1.14
CA VAL A 136 -12.63 10.85 -1.31
C VAL A 136 -12.62 11.51 0.07
N ALA A 137 -11.47 12.08 0.43
CA ALA A 137 -11.28 12.76 1.71
C ALA A 137 -10.57 14.10 1.52
N ALA A 138 -11.11 15.17 2.03
CA ALA A 138 -10.57 16.55 1.89
C ALA A 138 -10.26 16.94 0.43
N GLY A 139 -11.09 16.51 -0.52
CA GLY A 139 -10.92 16.78 -1.95
C GLY A 139 -9.86 15.94 -2.66
N ILE A 140 -9.26 14.99 -1.96
CA ILE A 140 -8.26 14.05 -2.51
C ILE A 140 -8.87 12.66 -2.61
N THR A 141 -8.57 11.97 -3.71
CA THR A 141 -9.03 10.62 -3.95
C THR A 141 -7.91 9.61 -3.63
N TYR A 142 -8.22 8.65 -2.78
CA TYR A 142 -7.31 7.58 -2.36
C TYR A 142 -7.83 6.23 -2.83
N ARG A 143 -6.95 5.42 -3.41
CA ARG A 143 -7.26 4.02 -3.72
C ARG A 143 -7.26 3.19 -2.44
N VAL A 144 -8.18 2.24 -2.36
CA VAL A 144 -8.29 1.32 -1.23
C VAL A 144 -8.33 -0.13 -1.72
N LEU A 145 -7.89 -1.05 -0.87
CA LEU A 145 -7.92 -2.47 -1.23
C LEU A 145 -9.36 -3.00 -1.16
N LEU A 146 -9.81 -3.65 -2.23
CA LEU A 146 -11.13 -4.31 -2.28
C LEU A 146 -11.33 -5.29 -1.11
N ALA A 147 -10.26 -5.96 -0.66
CA ALA A 147 -10.32 -6.85 0.49
C ALA A 147 -10.78 -6.16 1.78
N SER A 148 -10.42 -4.88 1.96
CA SER A 148 -10.90 -4.09 3.10
C SER A 148 -12.38 -3.76 2.98
N ILE A 149 -12.82 -3.34 1.80
CA ILE A 149 -14.22 -3.01 1.54
C ILE A 149 -15.12 -4.23 1.73
N THR A 150 -14.70 -5.37 1.20
CA THR A 150 -15.43 -6.64 1.36
C THR A 150 -15.50 -7.07 2.83
N TYR A 151 -14.41 -6.94 3.57
CA TYR A 151 -14.35 -7.29 4.99
C TYR A 151 -15.34 -6.47 5.83
N PHE A 152 -15.39 -5.16 5.61
CA PHE A 152 -16.30 -4.25 6.33
C PHE A 152 -17.70 -4.18 5.69
N LYS A 153 -17.93 -4.87 4.56
CA LYS A 153 -19.17 -4.82 3.78
C LYS A 153 -19.53 -3.38 3.37
N GLY A 154 -18.53 -2.61 2.92
CA GLY A 154 -18.70 -1.22 2.53
C GLY A 154 -19.50 -1.08 1.24
N ASP A 155 -20.33 -0.04 1.18
CA ASP A 155 -21.10 0.36 0.00
C ASP A 155 -20.79 1.81 -0.37
N THR A 156 -20.99 2.17 -1.63
CA THR A 156 -20.80 3.55 -2.10
C THR A 156 -21.68 4.51 -1.28
N GLY A 157 -21.07 5.60 -0.83
CA GLY A 157 -21.72 6.61 0.03
C GLY A 157 -21.47 6.41 1.52
N ASP A 158 -20.93 5.27 1.96
CA ASP A 158 -20.54 5.06 3.35
C ASP A 158 -19.39 6.01 3.76
N ASP A 159 -19.33 6.36 5.04
CA ASP A 159 -18.20 7.07 5.62
C ASP A 159 -17.09 6.07 5.97
N VAL A 160 -15.87 6.37 5.55
CA VAL A 160 -14.72 5.50 5.74
C VAL A 160 -13.64 6.20 6.52
N VAL A 161 -13.23 5.60 7.63
CA VAL A 161 -12.04 6.00 8.36
C VAL A 161 -10.83 5.35 7.69
N ILE A 162 -9.95 6.17 7.13
CA ILE A 162 -8.73 5.73 6.46
C ILE A 162 -7.48 6.15 7.24
N LEU A 163 -6.44 5.35 7.12
CA LEU A 163 -5.09 5.63 7.62
C LEU A 163 -4.21 6.06 6.46
N LEU A 164 -3.52 7.16 6.65
CA LEU A 164 -2.55 7.72 5.71
C LEU A 164 -1.22 7.94 6.41
N PRO A 165 -0.09 7.92 5.67
CA PRO A 165 1.19 8.35 6.22
C PRO A 165 1.10 9.81 6.68
N LYS A 166 1.72 10.14 7.84
CA LYS A 166 1.64 11.47 8.43
C LYS A 166 2.37 12.55 7.61
N ASP A 167 3.56 12.25 7.14
CA ASP A 167 4.50 13.24 6.60
C ASP A 167 4.73 13.11 5.10
N GLN A 168 3.89 12.33 4.41
CA GLN A 168 4.03 12.05 2.99
C GLN A 168 2.69 11.92 2.29
N GLN A 169 2.68 12.17 0.99
CA GLN A 169 1.53 11.87 0.15
C GLN A 169 1.44 10.37 -0.13
N ALA A 170 0.22 9.85 -0.11
CA ALA A 170 -0.09 8.47 -0.48
C ALA A 170 -1.10 8.44 -1.62
N ARG A 171 -1.01 7.42 -2.46
CA ARG A 171 -2.05 7.07 -3.45
C ARG A 171 -3.04 6.07 -2.86
N PHE A 172 -2.54 5.21 -1.97
CA PHE A 172 -3.32 4.18 -1.31
C PHE A 172 -3.55 4.53 0.15
N ALA A 173 -4.76 4.28 0.61
CA ALA A 173 -5.13 4.39 2.01
C ALA A 173 -5.46 3.02 2.59
N ALA A 174 -5.10 2.79 3.85
CA ALA A 174 -5.58 1.62 4.56
C ALA A 174 -6.94 1.94 5.19
N VAL A 175 -7.91 1.06 5.03
CA VAL A 175 -9.22 1.20 5.66
C VAL A 175 -9.13 0.72 7.10
N GLU A 176 -9.45 1.60 8.04
CA GLU A 176 -9.51 1.26 9.46
C GLU A 176 -10.90 0.81 9.88
N ASN A 177 -11.93 1.52 9.41
CA ASN A 177 -13.34 1.22 9.70
C ASN A 177 -14.24 1.82 8.62
N ILE A 178 -15.46 1.28 8.50
CA ILE A 178 -16.52 1.82 7.64
C ILE A 178 -17.75 2.07 8.50
N ILE A 179 -18.29 3.28 8.42
CA ILE A 179 -19.51 3.71 9.09
C ILE A 179 -20.61 3.72 8.04
N LYS A 180 -21.62 2.87 8.23
CA LYS A 180 -22.71 2.74 7.28
C LYS A 180 -23.51 4.02 7.17
N HIS A 181 -23.70 4.49 5.93
CA HIS A 181 -24.64 5.57 5.66
C HIS A 181 -26.08 5.06 5.81
N ILE A 182 -26.85 5.67 6.71
CA ILE A 182 -28.27 5.37 6.89
C ILE A 182 -29.05 6.40 6.06
N PRO A 183 -29.72 6.00 4.95
CA PRO A 183 -30.52 6.91 4.17
C PRO A 183 -31.65 7.52 5.04
N GLY A 184 -31.71 8.84 5.10
CA GLY A 184 -32.70 9.57 5.89
C GLY A 184 -32.16 10.31 7.12
N GLN A 185 -30.88 10.18 7.43
CA GLN A 185 -30.19 10.95 8.48
C GLN A 185 -29.33 12.05 7.86
N GLU A 186 -29.88 12.74 6.86
CA GLU A 186 -29.21 13.92 6.31
C GLU A 186 -29.37 15.09 7.28
N ALA A 187 -28.22 15.69 7.59
CA ALA A 187 -28.05 17.01 8.18
C ALA A 187 -28.43 17.21 9.67
N ALA A 188 -27.72 16.51 10.58
CA ALA A 188 -27.52 17.10 11.90
C ALA A 188 -26.04 17.42 12.22
N ASP A 189 -25.08 16.98 11.40
CA ASP A 189 -23.64 17.17 11.66
C ASP A 189 -22.87 17.80 10.49
N ALA A 190 -23.35 18.91 9.96
CA ALA A 190 -22.48 19.90 9.33
C ALA A 190 -21.75 20.71 10.43
N VAL A 191 -21.24 20.02 11.43
CA VAL A 191 -20.27 20.59 12.36
C VAL A 191 -18.91 20.37 11.72
N THR A 192 -18.29 21.45 11.35
CA THR A 192 -16.86 21.58 11.11
C THR A 192 -16.10 20.92 12.27
N THR A 193 -15.87 19.62 12.18
CA THR A 193 -14.96 18.96 13.09
C THR A 193 -13.57 19.11 12.51
N ASP A 194 -12.90 20.14 12.99
CA ASP A 194 -11.46 20.17 13.13
C ASP A 194 -11.12 18.96 14.04
N VAL A 195 -11.02 17.79 13.43
CA VAL A 195 -10.62 16.57 14.14
C VAL A 195 -9.14 16.75 14.47
N PRO A 196 -8.77 16.81 15.78
CA PRO A 196 -7.36 16.91 16.14
C PRO A 196 -6.60 15.76 15.46
N ARG A 197 -5.52 16.09 14.77
CA ARG A 197 -4.56 15.13 14.22
C ARG A 197 -4.00 14.26 15.34
N GLU A 198 -4.69 13.18 15.66
CA GLU A 198 -4.22 12.26 16.70
C GLU A 198 -3.10 11.38 16.11
N VAL A 199 -1.91 11.61 16.60
CA VAL A 199 -0.73 10.82 16.26
C VAL A 199 -0.79 9.53 17.07
N LEU A 200 -1.02 8.41 16.38
CA LEU A 200 -1.02 7.10 17.01
C LEU A 200 0.40 6.59 17.24
N PRO A 201 0.70 6.03 18.42
CA PRO A 201 1.94 5.28 18.61
C PRO A 201 1.96 4.02 17.73
N PRO A 202 3.14 3.50 17.37
CA PRO A 202 3.27 2.31 16.57
C PRO A 202 2.65 1.12 17.30
N VAL A 203 1.69 0.47 16.65
CA VAL A 203 1.05 -0.75 17.17
C VAL A 203 2.00 -1.93 16.91
N GLY A 204 2.88 -2.21 17.86
CA GLY A 204 3.58 -3.48 17.93
C GLY A 204 2.65 -4.53 18.52
N GLY A 205 1.99 -5.29 17.69
CA GLY A 205 1.17 -6.41 18.11
C GLY A 205 1.65 -7.68 17.43
N ASP A 206 2.24 -8.59 18.21
CA ASP A 206 2.47 -9.97 17.77
C ASP A 206 1.10 -10.63 17.59
N VAL A 207 0.69 -10.80 16.35
CA VAL A 207 -0.47 -11.65 16.03
C VAL A 207 0.07 -13.07 15.92
N GLU A 208 0.01 -13.80 17.03
CA GLU A 208 0.18 -15.25 17.02
C GLU A 208 -0.93 -15.87 16.19
N THR A 209 -0.55 -16.60 15.16
CA THR A 209 -1.44 -17.48 14.40
C THR A 209 -1.81 -18.65 15.33
N PRO A 210 -3.11 -18.98 15.52
CA PRO A 210 -3.46 -20.19 16.23
C PRO A 210 -3.07 -21.42 15.38
N GLU A 211 -2.16 -22.22 15.91
CA GLU A 211 -1.92 -23.57 15.44
C GLU A 211 -3.21 -24.38 15.55
N THR A 212 -3.76 -24.79 14.42
CA THR A 212 -4.81 -25.81 14.38
C THR A 212 -4.15 -27.15 14.64
N GLN A 213 -4.20 -27.59 15.88
CA GLN A 213 -3.95 -29.00 16.21
C GLN A 213 -5.19 -29.81 15.83
N ASP A 214 -5.15 -30.43 14.65
CA ASP A 214 -6.02 -31.54 14.33
C ASP A 214 -5.58 -32.76 15.16
N LYS A 215 -6.28 -33.02 16.26
CA LYS A 215 -6.26 -34.32 16.91
C LYS A 215 -7.08 -35.28 16.06
N ILE A 216 -6.41 -36.16 15.38
CA ILE A 216 -7.01 -37.39 14.89
C ILE A 216 -7.07 -38.33 16.09
N ASP A 217 -8.26 -38.53 16.67
CA ASP A 217 -8.54 -39.64 17.56
C ASP A 217 -8.89 -40.85 16.72
N ASP A 218 -8.03 -41.87 16.83
CA ASP A 218 -8.31 -43.24 16.42
C ASP A 218 -9.45 -43.85 17.28
N LEU A 219 -10.44 -44.41 16.58
CA LEU A 219 -11.17 -45.65 16.98
C LEU A 219 -11.77 -46.32 15.75
#